data_0da32da9a9dfcc741e15c233d292e39d
#
_entry.id   0da32da9a9dfcc741e15c233d292e39d
#
_cell.length_a   1.000
_cell.length_b   1.000
_cell.length_c   1.000
_cell.angle_alpha   90.00
_cell.angle_beta   90.00
_cell.angle_gamma   90.00
#
_symmetry.space_group_name_H-M   'P 1'
#
loop_
_entity.id
_entity.type
_entity.pdbx_description
1 polymer ?
#
loop_
_entity_poly.entity_id
_entity_poly.type
_entity_poly.pdbx_seq_one_letter_code
_entity_poly.pdbx_strand_id
1 'polypeptide(L)'
;MRQAVVIIHGIGEQRPMQTLRAFVAGVLGEGESDLKKRIFSKPDRISDTLELRRLSVRELSDETDFYELYWQHLMQGTTSRPVLEWALYLLFHPCKLNRRLRRVWWGVVAIMAAVAIALTVAFLVWGPSLAIGLTITVPALWIGPRFLKWLAAGQVERLVVGFAGDAFRYLNPDPPNVQVRRAIRTAGLTLLRGLHEDELRRYERIILVGHSLGSVIAYDLITWFWQEQHDRVKLDLESGERKTVVTRHVESSPGADEDPSPLKKLDVPSSDDPSSVEKFRKSQQVLWLDNQKRLPWLITDLVTLGSPLSHADVLLADGIEKLEVGKDQREFPTCPPKGEDCRDRGLLCRKYVGADNEAHKVRILHHGAPFAITRWTNLYFPADIIGGPVSHLFGPGIKDVPLGSCCARSWRSHVQYWKHKCACQELRKALFRPSEA
;
A
#
# COMPACT_ATOMS: atom_id res chain seq x y z
N MET A 1 -23.86 6.06 8.34
CA MET A 1 -22.94 4.97 7.92
C MET A 1 -21.83 4.84 8.94
N ARG A 2 -21.47 3.61 9.33
CA ARG A 2 -20.36 3.38 10.26
C ARG A 2 -19.16 2.81 9.53
N GLN A 3 -18.00 3.47 9.65
CA GLN A 3 -16.81 3.07 8.91
C GLN A 3 -15.59 2.89 9.83
N ALA A 4 -14.69 1.98 9.43
CA ALA A 4 -13.37 1.83 10.01
C ALA A 4 -12.30 2.31 9.02
N VAL A 5 -11.33 3.06 9.52
CA VAL A 5 -10.15 3.50 8.76
C VAL A 5 -8.93 2.90 9.42
N VAL A 6 -8.21 2.06 8.71
CA VAL A 6 -6.98 1.42 9.19
C VAL A 6 -5.79 2.13 8.58
N ILE A 7 -4.96 2.72 9.42
CA ILE A 7 -3.73 3.40 9.03
C ILE A 7 -2.56 2.44 9.20
N ILE A 8 -1.78 2.28 8.14
CA ILE A 8 -0.56 1.47 8.11
C ILE A 8 0.59 2.42 7.84
N HIS A 9 1.39 2.65 8.87
CA HIS A 9 2.48 3.60 8.81
C HIS A 9 3.66 3.10 7.95
N GLY A 10 4.48 4.03 7.51
CA GLY A 10 5.75 3.74 6.84
C GLY A 10 6.84 3.32 7.81
N ILE A 11 8.07 3.25 7.30
CA ILE A 11 9.26 2.93 8.07
C ILE A 11 9.70 4.10 8.94
N GLY A 12 10.39 3.80 10.02
CA GLY A 12 10.97 4.76 10.97
C GLY A 12 10.59 4.42 12.40
N GLU A 13 11.38 4.87 13.36
CA GLU A 13 11.09 4.73 14.80
C GLU A 13 9.83 5.53 15.14
N GLN A 14 8.68 4.92 14.99
CA GLN A 14 7.39 5.52 15.34
C GLN A 14 6.93 4.96 16.67
N ARG A 15 6.47 5.84 17.54
CA ARG A 15 5.80 5.43 18.77
C ARG A 15 4.37 5.01 18.47
N PRO A 16 3.82 4.00 19.16
CA PRO A 16 2.41 3.62 19.03
C PRO A 16 1.51 4.86 19.11
N MET A 17 0.49 4.92 18.27
CA MET A 17 -0.48 6.01 18.19
C MET A 17 0.03 7.36 17.63
N GLN A 18 1.33 7.51 17.38
CA GLN A 18 1.88 8.78 16.89
C GLN A 18 1.40 9.09 15.48
N THR A 19 1.46 8.12 14.59
CA THR A 19 0.98 8.27 13.21
C THR A 19 -0.52 8.43 13.17
N LEU A 20 -1.25 7.63 13.92
CA LEU A 20 -2.70 7.70 13.99
C LEU A 20 -3.18 9.09 14.43
N ARG A 21 -2.60 9.65 15.48
CA ARG A 21 -2.95 10.99 15.97
C ARG A 21 -2.62 12.09 14.95
N ALA A 22 -1.43 12.03 14.33
CA ALA A 22 -1.02 12.97 13.31
C ALA A 22 -1.93 12.91 12.07
N PHE A 23 -2.30 11.70 11.65
CA PHE A 23 -3.24 11.47 10.55
C PHE A 23 -4.61 12.07 10.84
N VAL A 24 -5.22 11.73 11.97
CA VAL A 24 -6.55 12.21 12.34
C VAL A 24 -6.56 13.74 12.46
N ALA A 25 -5.52 14.34 13.08
CA ALA A 25 -5.36 15.78 13.18
C ALA A 25 -5.27 16.44 11.79
N GLY A 26 -4.48 15.88 10.88
CA GLY A 26 -4.32 16.40 9.52
C GLY A 26 -5.62 16.32 8.70
N VAL A 27 -6.31 15.20 8.77
CA VAL A 27 -7.55 14.97 8.01
C VAL A 27 -8.70 15.84 8.53
N LEU A 28 -8.85 16.01 9.84
CA LEU A 28 -9.89 16.86 10.41
C LEU A 28 -9.60 18.35 10.21
N GLY A 29 -8.33 18.74 9.98
CA GLY A 29 -7.94 20.12 9.70
C GLY A 29 -8.12 21.07 10.90
N GLU A 30 -8.20 20.53 12.09
CA GLU A 30 -8.46 21.27 13.31
C GLU A 30 -7.16 21.46 14.13
N GLY A 31 -7.04 22.62 14.80
CA GLY A 31 -6.02 22.84 15.80
C GLY A 31 -6.17 21.90 17.00
N GLU A 32 -5.09 21.67 17.74
CA GLU A 32 -5.02 20.67 18.83
C GLU A 32 -6.09 20.88 19.94
N SER A 33 -6.58 22.10 20.12
CA SER A 33 -7.63 22.45 21.10
C SER A 33 -9.03 21.99 20.71
N ASP A 34 -9.38 22.02 19.42
CA ASP A 34 -10.71 21.66 18.93
C ASP A 34 -10.86 20.14 18.72
N LEU A 35 -9.74 19.47 18.44
CA LEU A 35 -9.66 18.02 18.34
C LEU A 35 -10.09 17.31 19.64
N LYS A 36 -9.76 17.89 20.81
CA LYS A 36 -10.08 17.30 22.11
C LYS A 36 -11.58 17.14 22.35
N LYS A 37 -12.43 17.93 21.69
CA LYS A 37 -13.90 17.89 21.88
C LYS A 37 -14.62 16.88 21.02
N ARG A 38 -13.99 16.39 19.94
CA ARG A 38 -14.64 15.53 18.93
C ARG A 38 -14.06 14.12 18.84
N ILE A 39 -12.89 13.86 19.42
CA ILE A 39 -12.21 12.58 19.36
C ILE A 39 -12.31 11.86 20.68
N PHE A 40 -12.86 10.65 20.63
CA PHE A 40 -12.93 9.74 21.78
C PHE A 40 -11.89 8.64 21.61
N SER A 41 -10.94 8.57 22.52
CA SER A 41 -9.93 7.51 22.56
C SER A 41 -10.44 6.36 23.41
N LYS A 42 -10.60 5.19 22.80
CA LYS A 42 -11.09 3.96 23.45
C LYS A 42 -10.06 2.85 23.31
N PRO A 43 -9.89 1.94 24.29
CA PRO A 43 -9.03 0.78 24.14
C PRO A 43 -9.40 -0.01 22.88
N ASP A 44 -8.40 -0.43 22.13
CA ASP A 44 -8.59 -1.33 21.02
C ASP A 44 -8.57 -2.77 21.54
N ARG A 45 -9.60 -3.53 21.20
CA ARG A 45 -9.72 -4.95 21.57
C ARG A 45 -9.43 -5.89 20.41
N ILE A 46 -9.29 -5.36 19.21
CA ILE A 46 -9.14 -6.15 17.99
C ILE A 46 -7.67 -6.41 17.72
N SER A 47 -6.79 -5.46 18.04
CA SER A 47 -5.35 -5.66 17.99
C SER A 47 -4.85 -6.37 19.25
N ASP A 48 -4.01 -7.37 19.09
CA ASP A 48 -3.40 -8.13 20.19
C ASP A 48 -2.43 -7.29 21.04
N THR A 49 -2.10 -6.08 20.59
CA THR A 49 -1.26 -5.16 21.31
C THR A 49 -2.11 -4.29 22.22
N LEU A 50 -2.10 -4.55 23.52
CA LEU A 50 -2.86 -3.78 24.52
C LEU A 50 -2.50 -2.28 24.60
N GLU A 51 -1.45 -1.86 23.90
CA GLU A 51 -1.00 -0.47 23.83
C GLU A 51 -1.78 0.37 22.82
N LEU A 52 -2.50 -0.25 21.88
CA LEU A 52 -3.25 0.46 20.86
C LEU A 52 -4.62 0.90 21.36
N ARG A 53 -5.05 2.02 20.82
CA ARG A 53 -6.36 2.60 21.05
C ARG A 53 -6.97 3.02 19.74
N ARG A 54 -8.25 2.76 19.55
CA ARG A 54 -8.99 3.35 18.43
C ARG A 54 -9.39 4.78 18.75
N LEU A 55 -9.38 5.64 17.76
CA LEU A 55 -9.90 7.00 17.85
C LEU A 55 -11.25 7.06 17.15
N SER A 56 -12.31 7.33 17.91
CA SER A 56 -13.68 7.46 17.38
C SER A 56 -13.98 8.94 17.14
N VAL A 57 -14.43 9.27 15.94
CA VAL A 57 -14.82 10.63 15.55
C VAL A 57 -16.26 10.60 15.09
N ARG A 58 -17.06 11.53 15.60
CA ARG A 58 -18.43 11.75 15.14
C ARG A 58 -18.48 13.04 14.37
N GLU A 59 -18.54 12.97 13.06
CA GLU A 59 -18.66 14.13 12.20
C GLU A 59 -19.94 13.99 11.36
N LEU A 60 -20.83 14.96 11.53
CA LEU A 60 -22.15 15.04 10.85
C LEU A 60 -23.06 13.83 11.11
N SER A 61 -23.16 12.90 10.19
CA SER A 61 -24.03 11.71 10.29
C SER A 61 -23.27 10.40 10.46
N ASP A 62 -21.94 10.42 10.27
CA ASP A 62 -21.14 9.22 10.18
C ASP A 62 -20.24 9.02 11.40
N GLU A 63 -20.26 7.82 11.97
CA GLU A 63 -19.29 7.39 12.97
C GLU A 63 -18.08 6.78 12.26
N THR A 64 -16.90 7.39 12.48
CA THR A 64 -15.64 6.88 11.95
C THR A 64 -14.71 6.46 13.08
N ASP A 65 -14.34 5.20 13.07
CA ASP A 65 -13.33 4.64 13.97
C ASP A 65 -12.00 4.50 13.23
N PHE A 66 -10.94 5.09 13.78
CA PHE A 66 -9.60 5.02 13.24
C PHE A 66 -8.75 4.04 14.03
N TYR A 67 -8.08 3.15 13.31
CA TYR A 67 -7.20 2.11 13.83
C TYR A 67 -5.78 2.29 13.28
N GLU A 68 -4.78 1.84 14.02
CA GLU A 68 -3.40 1.77 13.56
C GLU A 68 -2.96 0.31 13.51
N LEU A 69 -2.47 -0.13 12.35
CA LEU A 69 -1.68 -1.34 12.29
C LEU A 69 -0.24 -0.98 12.63
N TYR A 70 0.13 -1.17 13.89
CA TYR A 70 1.48 -0.91 14.40
C TYR A 70 2.35 -2.16 14.23
N TRP A 71 3.27 -2.12 13.30
CA TRP A 71 4.10 -3.27 12.92
C TRP A 71 5.60 -3.09 13.21
N GLN A 72 6.04 -1.87 13.57
CA GLN A 72 7.45 -1.54 13.74
C GLN A 72 8.17 -2.42 14.79
N HIS A 73 7.48 -2.79 15.87
CA HIS A 73 8.03 -3.66 16.90
C HIS A 73 8.41 -5.06 16.40
N LEU A 74 7.83 -5.50 15.28
CA LEU A 74 8.12 -6.80 14.66
C LEU A 74 9.41 -6.76 13.80
N MET A 75 9.92 -5.56 13.49
CA MET A 75 11.10 -5.34 12.64
C MET A 75 12.41 -5.16 13.43
N GLN A 76 12.47 -5.58 14.69
CA GLN A 76 13.66 -5.44 15.53
C GLN A 76 14.85 -6.22 14.96
N GLY A 77 16.08 -5.70 15.15
CA GLY A 77 17.33 -6.36 14.78
C GLY A 77 17.75 -6.22 13.32
N THR A 78 17.33 -5.16 12.62
CA THR A 78 17.79 -4.88 11.26
C THR A 78 19.28 -4.55 11.26
N THR A 79 20.09 -5.35 10.53
CA THR A 79 21.52 -5.10 10.34
C THR A 79 21.74 -4.28 9.06
N SER A 80 22.77 -3.44 9.05
CA SER A 80 23.11 -2.60 7.88
C SER A 80 23.66 -3.39 6.68
N ARG A 81 24.14 -4.60 6.92
CA ARG A 81 24.80 -5.42 5.89
C ARG A 81 23.90 -5.77 4.69
N PRO A 82 22.67 -6.32 4.85
CA PRO A 82 21.79 -6.60 3.72
C PRO A 82 21.43 -5.36 2.91
N VAL A 83 21.33 -4.21 3.59
CA VAL A 83 21.04 -2.92 2.94
C VAL A 83 22.17 -2.50 2.02
N LEU A 84 23.41 -2.64 2.51
CA LEU A 84 24.60 -2.31 1.75
C LEU A 84 24.74 -3.25 0.54
N GLU A 85 24.53 -4.54 0.73
CA GLU A 85 24.56 -5.54 -0.33
C GLU A 85 23.51 -5.22 -1.42
N TRP A 86 22.30 -4.87 -1.04
CA TRP A 86 21.26 -4.45 -1.99
C TRP A 86 21.57 -3.13 -2.71
N ALA A 87 22.08 -2.13 -1.98
CA ALA A 87 22.49 -0.87 -2.57
C ALA A 87 23.63 -1.05 -3.58
N LEU A 88 24.61 -1.90 -3.26
CA LEU A 88 25.68 -2.28 -4.18
C LEU A 88 25.11 -3.04 -5.39
N TYR A 89 24.19 -3.98 -5.17
CA TYR A 89 23.52 -4.69 -6.26
C TYR A 89 22.86 -3.71 -7.24
N LEU A 90 22.07 -2.74 -6.75
CA LEU A 90 21.42 -1.74 -7.61
C LEU A 90 22.45 -0.84 -8.32
N LEU A 91 23.57 -0.53 -7.66
CA LEU A 91 24.65 0.27 -8.26
C LEU A 91 25.27 -0.44 -9.46
N PHE A 92 25.45 -1.76 -9.40
CA PHE A 92 26.04 -2.55 -10.48
C PHE A 92 25.05 -3.06 -11.53
N HIS A 93 23.72 -2.89 -11.29
CA HIS A 93 22.66 -3.35 -12.22
C HIS A 93 21.74 -2.20 -12.67
N PRO A 94 22.27 -1.13 -13.31
CA PRO A 94 21.47 0.05 -13.68
C PRO A 94 20.38 -0.24 -14.71
N CYS A 95 20.52 -1.32 -15.49
CA CYS A 95 19.52 -1.75 -16.47
C CYS A 95 18.20 -2.17 -15.83
N LYS A 96 18.22 -2.62 -14.57
CA LYS A 96 17.04 -3.01 -13.81
C LYS A 96 16.30 -1.81 -13.19
N LEU A 97 16.95 -0.64 -13.18
CA LEU A 97 16.37 0.58 -12.62
C LEU A 97 15.39 1.20 -13.62
N ASN A 98 14.19 1.58 -13.13
CA ASN A 98 13.26 2.35 -13.92
C ASN A 98 13.81 3.75 -14.26
N ARG A 99 13.16 4.45 -15.21
CA ARG A 99 13.64 5.74 -15.74
C ARG A 99 13.91 6.79 -14.65
N ARG A 100 13.19 6.74 -13.53
CA ARG A 100 13.29 7.70 -12.42
C ARG A 100 14.49 7.41 -11.53
N LEU A 101 14.66 6.17 -11.08
CA LEU A 101 15.79 5.71 -10.29
C LEU A 101 17.09 5.77 -11.11
N ARG A 102 17.05 5.50 -12.41
CA ARG A 102 18.18 5.60 -13.31
C ARG A 102 18.73 7.04 -13.44
N ARG A 103 17.88 8.08 -13.35
CA ARG A 103 18.37 9.48 -13.29
C ARG A 103 19.16 9.74 -12.01
N VAL A 104 18.68 9.25 -10.86
CA VAL A 104 19.39 9.36 -9.57
C VAL A 104 20.72 8.60 -9.66
N TRP A 105 20.71 7.40 -10.23
CA TRP A 105 21.91 6.59 -10.44
C TRP A 105 22.96 7.33 -11.29
N TRP A 106 22.56 7.91 -12.43
CA TRP A 106 23.47 8.72 -13.24
C TRP A 106 24.04 9.92 -12.48
N GLY A 107 23.24 10.56 -11.63
CA GLY A 107 23.72 11.62 -10.75
C GLY A 107 24.82 11.14 -9.79
N VAL A 108 24.61 9.99 -9.15
CA VAL A 108 25.62 9.38 -8.26
C VAL A 108 26.90 9.02 -9.02
N VAL A 109 26.78 8.38 -10.19
CA VAL A 109 27.92 8.02 -11.03
C VAL A 109 28.67 9.27 -11.48
N ALA A 110 27.99 10.33 -11.89
CA ALA A 110 28.63 11.58 -12.30
C ALA A 110 29.41 12.24 -11.14
N ILE A 111 28.86 12.22 -9.93
CA ILE A 111 29.54 12.73 -8.73
C ILE A 111 30.78 11.88 -8.44
N MET A 112 30.66 10.55 -8.47
CA MET A 112 31.81 9.66 -8.25
C MET A 112 32.89 9.86 -9.29
N ALA A 113 32.53 9.99 -10.57
CA ALA A 113 33.48 10.28 -11.66
C ALA A 113 34.16 11.64 -11.47
N ALA A 114 33.42 12.69 -11.11
CA ALA A 114 33.97 14.00 -10.84
C ALA A 114 34.98 13.98 -9.67
N VAL A 115 34.66 13.26 -8.60
CA VAL A 115 35.55 13.07 -7.45
C VAL A 115 36.83 12.32 -7.88
N ALA A 116 36.67 11.21 -8.63
CA ALA A 116 37.83 10.44 -9.13
C ALA A 116 38.71 11.28 -10.03
N ILE A 117 38.14 12.05 -10.96
CA ILE A 117 38.89 12.97 -11.83
C ILE A 117 39.64 14.04 -11.00
N ALA A 118 38.95 14.65 -10.04
CA ALA A 118 39.56 15.66 -9.17
C ALA A 118 40.72 15.10 -8.36
N LEU A 119 40.62 13.88 -7.85
CA LEU A 119 41.67 13.18 -7.13
C LEU A 119 42.84 12.82 -8.03
N THR A 120 42.59 12.37 -9.28
CA THR A 120 43.62 12.06 -10.26
C THR A 120 44.39 13.32 -10.67
N VAL A 121 43.67 14.43 -10.93
CA VAL A 121 44.29 15.72 -11.24
C VAL A 121 45.13 16.21 -10.06
N ALA A 122 44.63 16.14 -8.85
CA ALA A 122 45.35 16.51 -7.63
C ALA A 122 46.64 15.67 -7.47
N PHE A 123 46.57 14.37 -7.72
CA PHE A 123 47.71 13.46 -7.68
C PHE A 123 48.78 13.80 -8.73
N LEU A 124 48.35 14.10 -9.97
CA LEU A 124 49.25 14.41 -11.07
C LEU A 124 49.92 15.79 -10.91
N VAL A 125 49.20 16.79 -10.38
CA VAL A 125 49.70 18.17 -10.27
C VAL A 125 50.55 18.39 -9.01
N TRP A 126 50.18 17.80 -7.91
CA TRP A 126 50.78 18.09 -6.59
C TRP A 126 51.51 16.91 -5.94
N GLY A 127 51.51 15.76 -6.58
CA GLY A 127 52.09 14.54 -6.04
C GLY A 127 51.30 13.87 -4.92
N PRO A 128 51.74 12.69 -4.46
CA PRO A 128 50.95 11.83 -3.59
C PRO A 128 50.67 12.43 -2.19
N SER A 129 51.62 13.16 -1.62
CA SER A 129 51.49 13.76 -0.28
C SER A 129 50.42 14.87 -0.20
N LEU A 130 50.34 15.70 -1.24
CA LEU A 130 49.33 16.77 -1.30
C LEU A 130 47.96 16.25 -1.74
N ALA A 131 47.93 15.26 -2.63
CA ALA A 131 46.67 14.59 -2.98
C ALA A 131 46.05 13.89 -1.77
N ILE A 132 46.82 13.21 -0.93
CA ILE A 132 46.36 12.61 0.34
C ILE A 132 45.89 13.70 1.30
N GLY A 133 46.64 14.82 1.42
CA GLY A 133 46.22 15.95 2.23
C GLY A 133 44.92 16.57 1.78
N LEU A 134 44.69 16.75 0.48
CA LEU A 134 43.41 17.29 -0.06
C LEU A 134 42.26 16.31 0.04
N THR A 135 42.50 15.00 -0.09
CA THR A 135 41.44 13.99 0.11
C THR A 135 40.91 13.95 1.54
N ILE A 136 41.72 14.37 2.52
CA ILE A 136 41.35 14.42 3.91
C ILE A 136 40.82 15.83 4.27
N THR A 137 41.49 16.89 3.83
CA THR A 137 41.17 18.26 4.29
C THR A 137 40.01 18.90 3.57
N VAL A 138 39.82 18.70 2.27
CA VAL A 138 38.64 19.28 1.55
C VAL A 138 37.32 18.68 2.00
N PRO A 139 37.17 17.37 2.14
CA PRO A 139 36.01 16.79 2.79
C PRO A 139 35.87 17.20 4.26
N ALA A 140 36.98 17.26 5.00
CA ALA A 140 36.94 17.64 6.41
C ALA A 140 36.51 19.11 6.62
N LEU A 141 36.95 20.04 5.79
CA LEU A 141 36.62 21.47 5.91
C LEU A 141 35.28 21.86 5.27
N TRP A 142 34.87 21.21 4.22
CA TRP A 142 33.65 21.56 3.48
C TRP A 142 32.46 20.66 3.80
N ILE A 143 32.71 19.38 3.93
CA ILE A 143 31.69 18.37 4.26
C ILE A 143 31.68 18.12 5.78
N GLY A 144 32.82 18.25 6.47
CA GLY A 144 32.98 17.91 7.87
C GLY A 144 31.96 18.56 8.79
N PRO A 145 31.76 19.88 8.81
CA PRO A 145 30.76 20.51 9.66
C PRO A 145 29.33 20.23 9.21
N ARG A 146 29.11 20.02 7.91
CA ARG A 146 27.80 19.61 7.37
C ARG A 146 27.57 18.12 7.56
N PHE A 147 28.61 17.32 7.44
CA PHE A 147 28.58 15.88 7.70
C PHE A 147 28.53 15.56 9.19
N LEU A 148 29.21 16.34 10.05
CA LEU A 148 29.05 16.25 11.51
C LEU A 148 27.66 16.74 11.97
N LYS A 149 27.12 17.79 11.36
CA LYS A 149 25.71 18.18 11.58
C LYS A 149 24.74 17.13 11.02
N TRP A 150 25.11 16.47 9.95
CA TRP A 150 24.37 15.38 9.32
C TRP A 150 24.48 14.08 10.13
N LEU A 151 25.67 13.72 10.63
CA LEU A 151 25.91 12.62 11.58
C LEU A 151 25.31 12.91 12.95
N ALA A 152 25.46 14.13 13.49
CA ALA A 152 24.86 14.54 14.75
C ALA A 152 23.32 14.64 14.64
N ALA A 153 22.79 14.90 13.45
CA ALA A 153 21.36 14.79 13.21
C ALA A 153 20.86 13.34 13.26
N GLY A 154 21.73 12.32 13.22
CA GLY A 154 21.42 10.88 13.42
C GLY A 154 20.22 10.32 12.64
N GLN A 155 19.45 11.23 12.06
CA GLN A 155 18.18 10.97 11.43
C GLN A 155 18.31 10.47 9.97
N VAL A 156 19.38 10.84 9.27
CA VAL A 156 19.51 10.46 7.87
C VAL A 156 20.07 9.05 7.74
N GLU A 157 21.02 8.68 8.59
CA GLU A 157 21.52 7.30 8.65
C GLU A 157 20.41 6.36 9.12
N ARG A 158 19.64 6.72 10.15
CA ARG A 158 18.46 5.96 10.58
C ARG A 158 17.35 5.95 9.53
N LEU A 159 17.14 7.05 8.79
CA LEU A 159 16.15 7.11 7.73
C LEU A 159 16.58 6.31 6.50
N VAL A 160 17.82 6.42 6.03
CA VAL A 160 18.24 5.74 4.80
C VAL A 160 18.55 4.28 5.08
N VAL A 161 19.28 3.96 6.14
CA VAL A 161 19.63 2.57 6.49
C VAL A 161 18.42 1.86 7.07
N GLY A 162 17.67 2.48 7.96
CA GLY A 162 16.42 1.93 8.47
C GLY A 162 15.37 1.78 7.37
N PHE A 163 15.18 2.81 6.54
CA PHE A 163 14.20 2.79 5.45
C PHE A 163 14.53 1.70 4.42
N ALA A 164 15.74 1.69 3.89
CA ALA A 164 16.14 0.69 2.92
C ALA A 164 16.19 -0.72 3.54
N GLY A 165 16.61 -0.83 4.80
CA GLY A 165 16.72 -2.10 5.50
C GLY A 165 15.39 -2.76 5.80
N ASP A 166 14.48 -2.01 6.37
CA ASP A 166 13.15 -2.52 6.70
C ASP A 166 12.34 -2.81 5.43
N ALA A 167 12.44 -1.93 4.40
CA ALA A 167 11.83 -2.20 3.10
C ALA A 167 12.40 -3.47 2.47
N PHE A 168 13.72 -3.61 2.46
CA PHE A 168 14.39 -4.78 1.93
C PHE A 168 13.96 -6.06 2.67
N ARG A 169 13.94 -6.05 4.01
CA ARG A 169 13.50 -7.20 4.80
C ARG A 169 12.04 -7.58 4.55
N TYR A 170 11.18 -6.61 4.34
CA TYR A 170 9.78 -6.91 4.01
C TYR A 170 9.64 -7.42 2.57
N LEU A 171 10.36 -6.85 1.62
CA LEU A 171 10.22 -7.13 0.19
C LEU A 171 11.02 -8.36 -0.26
N ASN A 172 12.20 -8.59 0.32
CA ASN A 172 13.06 -9.71 -0.05
C ASN A 172 12.58 -11.03 0.58
N PRO A 173 12.30 -12.07 -0.25
CA PRO A 173 11.81 -13.36 0.20
C PRO A 173 12.86 -14.26 0.86
N ASP A 174 14.04 -13.74 1.23
CA ASP A 174 15.08 -14.53 1.88
C ASP A 174 14.58 -15.19 3.17
N PRO A 175 15.04 -16.40 3.50
CA PRO A 175 14.57 -17.18 4.65
C PRO A 175 14.55 -16.42 5.98
N PRO A 176 15.54 -15.58 6.34
CA PRO A 176 15.50 -14.80 7.58
C PRO A 176 14.36 -13.79 7.66
N ASN A 177 13.87 -13.34 6.52
CA ASN A 177 12.83 -12.31 6.43
C ASN A 177 11.41 -12.89 6.47
N VAL A 178 11.25 -14.18 6.19
CA VAL A 178 9.94 -14.85 6.11
C VAL A 178 9.16 -14.73 7.42
N GLN A 179 9.85 -14.90 8.57
CA GLN A 179 9.19 -14.82 9.88
C GLN A 179 8.63 -13.42 10.14
N VAL A 180 9.40 -12.37 9.83
CA VAL A 180 8.98 -10.96 10.02
C VAL A 180 7.80 -10.63 9.12
N ARG A 181 7.89 -10.98 7.84
CA ARG A 181 6.78 -10.79 6.89
C ARG A 181 5.51 -11.50 7.36
N ARG A 182 5.65 -12.75 7.78
CA ARG A 182 4.54 -13.55 8.33
C ARG A 182 3.92 -12.87 9.55
N ALA A 183 4.74 -12.43 10.50
CA ALA A 183 4.25 -11.76 11.70
C ALA A 183 3.45 -10.49 11.38
N ILE A 184 3.97 -9.64 10.50
CA ILE A 184 3.30 -8.40 10.07
C ILE A 184 1.98 -8.73 9.35
N ARG A 185 2.00 -9.68 8.40
CA ARG A 185 0.80 -10.10 7.69
C ARG A 185 -0.24 -10.70 8.63
N THR A 186 0.18 -11.56 9.55
CA THR A 186 -0.71 -12.17 10.55
C THR A 186 -1.39 -11.10 11.42
N ALA A 187 -0.63 -10.14 11.94
CA ALA A 187 -1.19 -9.03 12.73
C ALA A 187 -2.23 -8.22 11.91
N GLY A 188 -1.91 -7.90 10.66
CA GLY A 188 -2.85 -7.20 9.77
C GLY A 188 -4.10 -8.00 9.44
N LEU A 189 -3.96 -9.29 9.14
CA LEU A 189 -5.09 -10.19 8.86
C LEU A 189 -5.98 -10.37 10.10
N THR A 190 -5.39 -10.49 11.29
CA THR A 190 -6.14 -10.55 12.55
C THR A 190 -6.97 -9.29 12.76
N LEU A 191 -6.38 -8.11 12.53
CA LEU A 191 -7.11 -6.85 12.59
C LEU A 191 -8.28 -6.81 11.57
N LEU A 192 -8.03 -7.20 10.33
CA LEU A 192 -9.06 -7.20 9.28
C LEU A 192 -10.20 -8.18 9.58
N ARG A 193 -9.88 -9.40 10.05
CA ARG A 193 -10.90 -10.36 10.49
C ARG A 193 -11.75 -9.77 11.62
N GLY A 194 -11.10 -9.24 12.65
CA GLY A 194 -11.81 -8.62 13.76
C GLY A 194 -12.72 -7.47 13.33
N LEU A 195 -12.34 -6.67 12.33
CA LEU A 195 -13.19 -5.58 11.81
C LEU A 195 -14.36 -6.10 10.96
N HIS A 196 -14.21 -7.22 10.25
CA HIS A 196 -15.29 -7.83 9.47
C HIS A 196 -16.29 -8.59 10.35
N GLU A 197 -15.83 -9.17 11.45
CA GLU A 197 -16.61 -10.02 12.36
C GLU A 197 -17.11 -9.28 13.61
N ASP A 198 -16.87 -7.96 13.75
CA ASP A 198 -17.26 -7.18 14.93
C ASP A 198 -18.79 -6.96 14.98
N GLU A 199 -19.50 -7.90 15.58
CA GLU A 199 -20.96 -7.84 15.76
C GLU A 199 -21.41 -6.63 16.58
N LEU A 200 -20.56 -6.11 17.46
CA LEU A 200 -20.91 -4.98 18.32
C LEU A 200 -20.92 -3.65 17.56
N ARG A 201 -20.04 -3.52 16.55
CA ARG A 201 -19.89 -2.27 15.82
C ARG A 201 -20.51 -2.28 14.44
N ARG A 202 -20.53 -3.42 13.78
CA ARG A 202 -21.12 -3.64 12.45
C ARG A 202 -20.71 -2.55 11.47
N TYR A 203 -19.41 -2.52 11.12
CA TYR A 203 -18.92 -1.61 10.10
C TYR A 203 -19.57 -1.92 8.76
N GLU A 204 -19.96 -0.87 8.05
CA GLU A 204 -20.52 -0.96 6.71
C GLU A 204 -19.44 -0.86 5.66
N ARG A 205 -18.30 -0.21 6.00
CA ARG A 205 -17.12 -0.15 5.13
C ARG A 205 -15.82 -0.03 5.92
N ILE A 206 -14.75 -0.50 5.29
CA ILE A 206 -13.37 -0.39 5.79
C ILE A 206 -12.54 0.30 4.73
N ILE A 207 -11.70 1.25 5.15
CA ILE A 207 -10.76 1.96 4.30
C ILE A 207 -9.34 1.65 4.81
N LEU A 208 -8.47 1.16 3.93
CA LEU A 208 -7.06 0.98 4.25
C LEU A 208 -6.27 2.20 3.75
N VAL A 209 -5.45 2.78 4.62
CA VAL A 209 -4.58 3.92 4.29
C VAL A 209 -3.14 3.52 4.59
N GLY A 210 -2.35 3.34 3.54
CA GLY A 210 -0.94 2.95 3.64
C GLY A 210 -0.01 4.09 3.24
N HIS A 211 1.00 4.38 4.07
CA HIS A 211 2.06 5.35 3.75
C HIS A 211 3.39 4.62 3.55
N SER A 212 4.12 4.98 2.50
CA SER A 212 5.44 4.39 2.23
C SER A 212 5.38 2.86 2.20
N LEU A 213 6.21 2.13 2.95
CA LEU A 213 6.14 0.67 3.05
C LEU A 213 4.77 0.18 3.55
N GLY A 214 4.07 0.95 4.38
CA GLY A 214 2.71 0.63 4.80
C GLY A 214 1.73 0.49 3.64
N SER A 215 2.00 1.12 2.48
CA SER A 215 1.18 0.94 1.27
C SER A 215 1.39 -0.43 0.61
N VAL A 216 2.60 -0.97 0.68
CA VAL A 216 2.90 -2.33 0.22
C VAL A 216 2.25 -3.36 1.15
N ILE A 217 2.37 -3.12 2.47
CA ILE A 217 1.71 -3.97 3.47
C ILE A 217 0.19 -3.96 3.25
N ALA A 218 -0.42 -2.79 3.01
CA ALA A 218 -1.86 -2.68 2.74
C ALA A 218 -2.27 -3.47 1.48
N TYR A 219 -1.49 -3.37 0.41
CA TYR A 219 -1.70 -4.11 -0.82
C TYR A 219 -1.60 -5.63 -0.59
N ASP A 220 -0.57 -6.08 0.12
CA ASP A 220 -0.40 -7.48 0.51
C ASP A 220 -1.60 -7.96 1.35
N LEU A 221 -2.02 -7.18 2.35
CA LEU A 221 -3.14 -7.56 3.23
C LEU A 221 -4.44 -7.70 2.45
N ILE A 222 -4.72 -6.81 1.49
CA ILE A 222 -5.90 -6.95 0.62
C ILE A 222 -5.82 -8.25 -0.16
N THR A 223 -4.67 -8.56 -0.75
CA THR A 223 -4.46 -9.76 -1.57
C THR A 223 -4.66 -11.03 -0.74
N TRP A 224 -4.03 -11.11 0.43
CA TRP A 224 -4.11 -12.29 1.30
C TRP A 224 -5.48 -12.43 1.96
N PHE A 225 -6.09 -11.33 2.39
CA PHE A 225 -7.40 -11.37 3.02
C PHE A 225 -8.50 -11.74 2.00
N TRP A 226 -8.37 -11.23 0.76
CA TRP A 226 -9.25 -11.64 -0.34
C TRP A 226 -9.16 -13.15 -0.62
N GLN A 227 -7.95 -13.68 -0.69
CA GLN A 227 -7.73 -15.12 -0.87
C GLN A 227 -8.35 -15.92 0.27
N GLU A 228 -8.16 -15.48 1.52
CA GLU A 228 -8.76 -16.13 2.68
C GLU A 228 -10.29 -16.15 2.63
N GLN A 229 -10.93 -15.03 2.29
CA GLN A 229 -12.38 -14.96 2.14
C GLN A 229 -12.87 -15.88 1.01
N HIS A 230 -12.13 -15.91 -0.11
CA HIS A 230 -12.42 -16.76 -1.24
C HIS A 230 -12.32 -18.26 -0.88
N ASP A 231 -11.35 -18.66 -0.06
CA ASP A 231 -11.18 -20.04 0.40
C ASP A 231 -12.23 -20.43 1.45
N ARG A 232 -12.63 -19.51 2.32
CA ARG A 232 -13.74 -19.73 3.28
C ARG A 232 -15.04 -20.08 2.55
N VAL A 233 -15.38 -19.38 1.48
CA VAL A 233 -16.55 -19.71 0.66
C VAL A 233 -16.47 -21.15 0.15
N LYS A 234 -15.29 -21.58 -0.28
CA LYS A 234 -15.08 -22.96 -0.73
C LYS A 234 -15.31 -23.98 0.38
N LEU A 235 -14.75 -23.73 1.58
CA LEU A 235 -14.88 -24.62 2.73
C LEU A 235 -16.33 -24.70 3.24
N ASP A 236 -17.04 -23.59 3.33
CA ASP A 236 -18.44 -23.56 3.76
C ASP A 236 -19.34 -24.36 2.81
N LEU A 237 -19.02 -24.36 1.55
CA LEU A 237 -19.74 -25.11 0.53
C LEU A 237 -19.39 -26.62 0.56
N GLU A 238 -18.14 -26.99 0.85
CA GLU A 238 -17.68 -28.37 0.95
C GLU A 238 -18.13 -29.07 2.26
N SER A 239 -18.25 -28.33 3.37
CA SER A 239 -18.63 -28.86 4.67
C SER A 239 -20.14 -29.11 4.84
N GLY A 240 -20.95 -28.62 3.93
CA GLY A 240 -22.43 -28.68 4.06
C GLY A 240 -23.00 -27.87 5.21
N GLU A 241 -22.17 -27.17 5.98
CA GLU A 241 -22.63 -26.26 7.04
C GLU A 241 -23.19 -24.97 6.44
N ARG A 242 -24.49 -24.91 6.32
CA ARG A 242 -25.28 -23.80 5.76
C ARG A 242 -25.31 -22.56 6.66
N LYS A 243 -24.17 -21.96 6.98
CA LYS A 243 -24.16 -20.78 7.85
C LYS A 243 -23.85 -19.44 7.17
N THR A 244 -23.50 -19.41 5.91
CA THR A 244 -23.17 -18.16 5.21
C THR A 244 -24.31 -17.65 4.33
N VAL A 245 -24.35 -16.33 4.15
CA VAL A 245 -25.32 -15.60 3.28
C VAL A 245 -25.35 -16.14 1.85
N VAL A 246 -24.26 -16.78 1.40
CA VAL A 246 -24.12 -17.41 0.07
C VAL A 246 -25.13 -18.54 -0.17
N THR A 247 -25.47 -19.31 0.86
CA THR A 247 -26.39 -20.44 0.75
C THR A 247 -27.84 -20.03 0.52
N ARG A 248 -28.27 -18.85 1.01
CA ARG A 248 -29.67 -18.41 0.82
C ARG A 248 -30.01 -18.01 -0.61
N HIS A 249 -29.02 -17.65 -1.43
CA HIS A 249 -29.24 -17.21 -2.81
C HIS A 249 -29.08 -18.32 -3.84
N VAL A 250 -28.40 -19.41 -3.49
CA VAL A 250 -28.26 -20.59 -4.39
C VAL A 250 -29.60 -21.34 -4.54
N GLU A 251 -30.43 -21.33 -3.49
CA GLU A 251 -31.73 -22.05 -3.50
C GLU A 251 -32.86 -21.32 -4.26
N SER A 252 -32.69 -20.06 -4.63
CA SER A 252 -33.78 -19.25 -5.21
C SER A 252 -33.57 -18.78 -6.66
N SER A 253 -32.52 -19.22 -7.34
CA SER A 253 -32.27 -18.79 -8.74
C SER A 253 -32.62 -19.90 -9.74
N PRO A 254 -33.76 -19.81 -10.44
CA PRO A 254 -33.99 -20.66 -11.61
C PRO A 254 -33.09 -20.20 -12.75
N GLY A 255 -32.38 -21.13 -13.38
CA GLY A 255 -31.66 -20.92 -14.64
C GLY A 255 -30.35 -20.12 -14.52
N ALA A 256 -29.29 -20.78 -14.07
CA ALA A 256 -27.96 -20.16 -13.91
C ALA A 256 -27.31 -19.64 -15.21
N ASP A 257 -27.94 -19.78 -16.35
CA ASP A 257 -27.40 -19.34 -17.65
C ASP A 257 -27.91 -17.99 -18.14
N GLU A 258 -28.94 -17.41 -17.52
CA GLU A 258 -29.60 -16.18 -18.02
C GLU A 258 -29.50 -14.97 -17.09
N ASP A 259 -28.80 -15.03 -15.95
CA ASP A 259 -28.68 -13.86 -15.07
C ASP A 259 -27.78 -12.78 -15.69
N PRO A 260 -28.36 -11.63 -16.09
CA PRO A 260 -27.57 -10.48 -16.57
C PRO A 260 -26.90 -9.75 -15.40
N SER A 261 -26.25 -10.52 -14.51
CA SER A 261 -25.56 -9.98 -13.33
C SER A 261 -24.63 -8.84 -13.71
N PRO A 262 -24.63 -7.72 -12.93
CA PRO A 262 -23.67 -6.62 -13.10
C PRO A 262 -22.21 -7.04 -13.09
N LEU A 263 -21.92 -8.27 -12.63
CA LEU A 263 -20.60 -8.91 -12.67
C LEU A 263 -19.98 -9.04 -14.08
N LYS A 264 -20.77 -8.85 -15.15
CA LYS A 264 -20.26 -8.89 -16.54
C LYS A 264 -19.72 -7.55 -17.03
N LYS A 265 -19.89 -6.44 -16.31
CA LYS A 265 -19.57 -5.09 -16.82
C LYS A 265 -18.74 -4.30 -15.81
N LEU A 266 -17.44 -4.57 -15.77
CA LEU A 266 -16.49 -3.55 -15.37
C LEU A 266 -16.15 -2.72 -16.62
N ASP A 267 -16.46 -1.44 -16.60
CA ASP A 267 -16.01 -0.50 -17.63
C ASP A 267 -14.49 -0.35 -17.48
N VAL A 268 -13.73 -1.01 -18.36
CA VAL A 268 -12.26 -0.94 -18.32
C VAL A 268 -11.83 0.49 -18.69
N PRO A 269 -11.08 1.19 -17.82
CA PRO A 269 -10.66 2.54 -18.13
C PRO A 269 -9.72 2.59 -19.33
N SER A 270 -9.90 3.59 -20.19
CA SER A 270 -8.92 3.93 -21.22
C SER A 270 -7.87 4.87 -20.64
N SER A 271 -6.60 4.68 -21.00
CA SER A 271 -5.51 5.56 -20.60
C SER A 271 -5.69 7.00 -21.09
N ASP A 272 -6.49 7.21 -22.13
CA ASP A 272 -6.63 8.48 -22.84
C ASP A 272 -7.83 9.30 -22.36
N ASP A 273 -8.71 8.73 -21.53
CA ASP A 273 -9.90 9.42 -21.01
C ASP A 273 -9.90 9.45 -19.47
N PRO A 274 -9.58 10.59 -18.84
CA PRO A 274 -9.67 10.77 -17.39
C PRO A 274 -11.06 10.48 -16.81
N SER A 275 -12.14 10.66 -17.59
CA SER A 275 -13.50 10.37 -17.14
C SER A 275 -13.77 8.88 -17.03
N SER A 276 -13.00 8.06 -17.74
CA SER A 276 -13.13 6.61 -17.73
C SER A 276 -12.83 5.98 -16.37
N VAL A 277 -11.91 6.57 -15.61
CA VAL A 277 -11.59 6.12 -14.23
C VAL A 277 -12.79 6.32 -13.31
N GLU A 278 -13.52 7.44 -13.42
CA GLU A 278 -14.71 7.65 -12.58
C GLU A 278 -15.87 6.74 -13.01
N LYS A 279 -16.05 6.45 -14.28
CA LYS A 279 -17.02 5.45 -14.77
C LYS A 279 -16.69 4.06 -14.20
N PHE A 280 -15.41 3.66 -14.27
CA PHE A 280 -14.93 2.42 -13.67
C PHE A 280 -15.20 2.37 -12.16
N ARG A 281 -14.94 3.46 -11.41
CA ARG A 281 -15.18 3.53 -9.98
C ARG A 281 -16.67 3.41 -9.62
N LYS A 282 -17.56 3.92 -10.46
CA LYS A 282 -19.02 3.71 -10.33
C LYS A 282 -19.39 2.24 -10.56
N SER A 283 -18.83 1.61 -11.59
CA SER A 283 -19.08 0.19 -11.84
C SER A 283 -18.51 -0.69 -10.71
N GLN A 284 -17.35 -0.34 -10.11
CA GLN A 284 -16.84 -1.01 -8.91
C GLN A 284 -17.83 -0.92 -7.73
N GLN A 285 -18.47 0.23 -7.53
CA GLN A 285 -19.45 0.40 -6.43
C GLN A 285 -20.70 -0.45 -6.64
N VAL A 286 -21.24 -0.49 -7.85
CA VAL A 286 -22.37 -1.34 -8.20
C VAL A 286 -22.01 -2.81 -7.99
N LEU A 287 -20.84 -3.21 -8.43
CA LEU A 287 -20.35 -4.56 -8.29
C LEU A 287 -20.08 -4.93 -6.82
N TRP A 288 -19.59 -4.00 -6.02
CA TRP A 288 -19.40 -4.19 -4.58
C TRP A 288 -20.73 -4.46 -3.87
N LEU A 289 -21.79 -3.70 -4.17
CA LEU A 289 -23.12 -3.89 -3.61
C LEU A 289 -23.70 -5.27 -3.96
N ASP A 290 -23.53 -5.71 -5.21
CA ASP A 290 -23.98 -7.04 -5.63
C ASP A 290 -23.16 -8.15 -4.95
N ASN A 291 -21.84 -7.95 -4.83
CA ASN A 291 -20.95 -8.93 -4.22
C ASN A 291 -21.21 -9.15 -2.71
N GLN A 292 -21.74 -8.14 -2.00
CA GLN A 292 -22.08 -8.29 -0.56
C GLN A 292 -23.04 -9.42 -0.28
N LYS A 293 -23.85 -9.79 -1.26
CA LYS A 293 -24.81 -10.91 -1.15
C LYS A 293 -24.13 -12.28 -1.28
N ARG A 294 -22.91 -12.32 -1.81
CA ARG A 294 -22.18 -13.54 -2.17
C ARG A 294 -20.94 -13.75 -1.30
N LEU A 295 -20.12 -12.73 -1.21
CA LEU A 295 -18.90 -12.72 -0.42
C LEU A 295 -18.83 -11.37 0.33
N PRO A 296 -19.11 -11.35 1.63
CA PRO A 296 -19.04 -10.12 2.42
C PRO A 296 -17.63 -9.53 2.36
N TRP A 297 -17.52 -8.34 1.76
CA TRP A 297 -16.25 -7.65 1.61
C TRP A 297 -16.43 -6.19 1.98
N LEU A 298 -15.89 -5.79 3.13
CA LEU A 298 -16.07 -4.45 3.67
C LEU A 298 -14.98 -3.47 3.23
N ILE A 299 -13.86 -3.94 2.64
CA ILE A 299 -12.77 -3.07 2.19
C ILE A 299 -13.16 -2.39 0.88
N THR A 300 -13.69 -1.18 0.98
CA THR A 300 -14.16 -0.42 -0.19
C THR A 300 -13.07 0.40 -0.85
N ASP A 301 -12.06 0.83 -0.08
CA ASP A 301 -11.03 1.74 -0.57
C ASP A 301 -9.65 1.36 -0.04
N LEU A 302 -8.67 1.41 -0.93
CA LEU A 302 -7.23 1.46 -0.65
C LEU A 302 -6.73 2.85 -1.00
N VAL A 303 -6.15 3.55 -0.03
CA VAL A 303 -5.48 4.83 -0.24
C VAL A 303 -4.01 4.68 0.04
N THR A 304 -3.18 4.88 -0.97
CA THR A 304 -1.72 4.80 -0.85
C THR A 304 -1.09 6.19 -0.93
N LEU A 305 -0.07 6.43 -0.12
CA LEU A 305 0.60 7.72 0.04
C LEU A 305 2.11 7.52 -0.09
N GLY A 306 2.72 8.17 -1.09
CA GLY A 306 4.16 8.02 -1.32
C GLY A 306 4.58 6.57 -1.49
N SER A 307 3.80 5.82 -2.27
CA SER A 307 3.94 4.36 -2.35
C SER A 307 5.16 3.92 -3.16
N PRO A 308 6.02 3.06 -2.60
CA PRO A 308 7.11 2.43 -3.34
C PRO A 308 6.62 1.41 -4.38
N LEU A 309 5.32 1.06 -4.42
CA LEU A 309 4.73 0.28 -5.51
C LEU A 309 4.90 0.94 -6.89
N SER A 310 5.22 2.23 -6.95
CA SER A 310 5.66 2.91 -8.18
C SER A 310 6.96 2.36 -8.76
N HIS A 311 7.65 1.50 -8.01
CA HIS A 311 8.89 0.80 -8.37
C HIS A 311 8.75 -0.72 -8.19
N ALA A 312 7.53 -1.24 -8.33
CA ALA A 312 7.24 -2.66 -8.12
C ALA A 312 8.00 -3.58 -9.07
N ASP A 313 8.34 -3.09 -10.25
CA ASP A 313 9.21 -3.76 -11.23
C ASP A 313 10.59 -4.12 -10.68
N VAL A 314 11.10 -3.33 -9.71
CA VAL A 314 12.40 -3.55 -9.05
C VAL A 314 12.23 -4.17 -7.66
N LEU A 315 11.13 -3.83 -6.98
CA LEU A 315 10.94 -4.18 -5.56
C LEU A 315 10.19 -5.49 -5.35
N LEU A 316 9.22 -5.81 -6.19
CA LEU A 316 8.38 -7.03 -6.08
C LEU A 316 8.82 -8.10 -7.07
N ALA A 317 9.45 -7.70 -8.16
CA ALA A 317 9.93 -8.60 -9.21
C ALA A 317 11.34 -8.21 -9.66
N ASP A 318 12.06 -9.12 -10.27
CA ASP A 318 13.38 -8.85 -10.82
C ASP A 318 13.27 -8.35 -12.28
N GLY A 319 12.60 -7.19 -12.44
CA GLY A 319 12.36 -6.53 -13.73
C GLY A 319 10.88 -6.54 -14.16
N ILE A 320 10.58 -5.68 -15.15
CA ILE A 320 9.22 -5.48 -15.65
C ILE A 320 8.61 -6.75 -16.24
N GLU A 321 9.43 -7.57 -16.93
CA GLU A 321 8.97 -8.81 -17.55
C GLU A 321 8.45 -9.80 -16.51
N LYS A 322 9.20 -9.98 -15.41
CA LYS A 322 8.78 -10.87 -14.32
C LYS A 322 7.55 -10.31 -13.59
N LEU A 323 7.44 -8.99 -13.46
CA LEU A 323 6.26 -8.36 -12.90
C LEU A 323 5.02 -8.65 -13.77
N GLU A 324 5.14 -8.54 -15.10
CA GLU A 324 4.04 -8.85 -16.02
C GLU A 324 3.63 -10.33 -15.91
N VAL A 325 4.59 -11.25 -15.88
CA VAL A 325 4.31 -12.68 -15.65
C VAL A 325 3.57 -12.91 -14.35
N GLY A 326 4.01 -12.30 -13.24
CA GLY A 326 3.32 -12.41 -11.94
C GLY A 326 1.90 -11.85 -11.97
N LYS A 327 1.67 -10.75 -12.71
CA LYS A 327 0.32 -10.21 -12.92
C LYS A 327 -0.57 -11.15 -13.76
N ASP A 328 -0.01 -11.80 -14.78
CA ASP A 328 -0.73 -12.80 -15.59
C ASP A 328 -1.07 -14.05 -14.77
N GLN A 329 -0.19 -14.43 -13.86
CA GLN A 329 -0.41 -15.50 -12.88
C GLN A 329 -1.28 -15.08 -11.69
N ARG A 330 -1.68 -13.80 -11.60
CA ARG A 330 -2.47 -13.21 -10.50
C ARG A 330 -1.77 -13.22 -9.15
N GLU A 331 -0.47 -13.37 -9.15
CA GLU A 331 0.37 -13.15 -7.97
C GLU A 331 0.31 -11.68 -7.52
N PHE A 332 0.26 -10.76 -8.51
CA PHE A 332 0.10 -9.33 -8.30
C PHE A 332 -1.24 -8.83 -8.86
N PRO A 333 -2.30 -8.74 -8.04
CA PRO A 333 -3.60 -8.22 -8.45
C PRO A 333 -3.53 -6.82 -9.04
N THR A 334 -4.21 -6.61 -10.16
CA THR A 334 -4.25 -5.33 -10.90
C THR A 334 -5.60 -4.63 -10.74
N CYS A 335 -5.66 -3.34 -11.08
CA CYS A 335 -6.87 -2.52 -11.07
C CYS A 335 -7.05 -1.85 -12.45
N PRO A 336 -7.96 -2.33 -13.31
CA PRO A 336 -8.88 -3.46 -13.13
C PRO A 336 -8.15 -4.80 -13.07
N PRO A 337 -8.77 -5.84 -12.48
CA PRO A 337 -8.20 -7.18 -12.46
C PRO A 337 -8.08 -7.78 -13.87
N LYS A 338 -7.05 -8.61 -14.07
CA LYS A 338 -6.94 -9.43 -15.29
C LYS A 338 -7.96 -10.58 -15.25
N GLY A 339 -8.59 -10.87 -16.37
CA GLY A 339 -9.57 -11.95 -16.49
C GLY A 339 -8.98 -13.34 -16.34
N GLU A 340 -9.83 -14.35 -16.06
CA GLU A 340 -9.39 -15.73 -15.80
C GLU A 340 -9.05 -16.53 -17.03
N ASP A 341 -9.82 -16.39 -18.09
CA ASP A 341 -9.60 -17.13 -19.33
C ASP A 341 -10.09 -16.33 -20.54
N CYS A 342 -9.45 -16.59 -21.69
CA CYS A 342 -9.84 -16.03 -22.98
C CYS A 342 -11.26 -16.45 -23.42
N ARG A 343 -11.77 -17.56 -22.90
CA ARG A 343 -13.09 -18.09 -23.24
C ARG A 343 -14.24 -17.41 -22.49
N ASP A 344 -14.03 -17.02 -21.25
CA ASP A 344 -15.08 -16.45 -20.39
C ASP A 344 -14.84 -14.99 -20.07
N ARG A 345 -14.19 -14.19 -20.83
CA ARG A 345 -14.02 -12.71 -20.73
C ARG A 345 -14.37 -12.09 -19.36
N GLY A 346 -14.42 -12.90 -18.27
CA GLY A 346 -15.06 -12.59 -17.02
C GLY A 346 -14.14 -12.65 -15.83
N LEU A 347 -14.41 -11.75 -14.90
CA LEU A 347 -13.87 -11.71 -13.55
C LEU A 347 -14.41 -12.84 -12.67
N LEU A 348 -15.21 -13.76 -13.23
CA LEU A 348 -15.95 -14.76 -12.48
C LEU A 348 -15.28 -16.12 -12.53
N CYS A 349 -15.14 -16.71 -11.34
CA CYS A 349 -14.81 -18.10 -11.14
C CYS A 349 -16.12 -18.90 -10.95
N ARG A 350 -16.28 -20.02 -11.67
CA ARG A 350 -17.36 -20.97 -11.43
C ARG A 350 -16.84 -22.04 -10.46
N LYS A 351 -17.35 -22.05 -9.24
CA LYS A 351 -17.05 -23.14 -8.30
C LYS A 351 -18.19 -24.16 -8.33
N TYR A 352 -17.82 -25.43 -8.45
CA TYR A 352 -18.73 -26.56 -8.30
C TYR A 352 -18.61 -27.07 -6.87
N VAL A 353 -19.72 -27.18 -6.18
CA VAL A 353 -19.77 -27.71 -4.84
C VAL A 353 -20.76 -28.84 -4.82
N GLY A 354 -20.31 -30.03 -4.46
CA GLY A 354 -21.17 -31.17 -4.20
C GLY A 354 -21.15 -31.49 -2.72
N ALA A 355 -22.22 -31.24 -1.99
CA ALA A 355 -22.42 -31.74 -0.65
C ALA A 355 -23.31 -33.03 -0.66
N ASP A 356 -23.96 -33.29 -1.76
CA ASP A 356 -25.01 -34.34 -1.93
C ASP A 356 -25.01 -35.00 -3.30
N ASN A 357 -23.86 -35.05 -3.99
CA ASN A 357 -23.71 -35.45 -5.41
C ASN A 357 -24.41 -34.50 -6.41
N GLU A 358 -25.00 -33.39 -5.98
CA GLU A 358 -25.48 -32.35 -6.87
C GLU A 358 -24.46 -31.23 -7.03
N ALA A 359 -24.12 -30.88 -8.26
CA ALA A 359 -23.14 -29.85 -8.58
C ALA A 359 -23.81 -28.48 -8.53
N HIS A 360 -23.60 -27.72 -7.44
CA HIS A 360 -24.04 -26.34 -7.35
C HIS A 360 -23.00 -25.40 -7.99
N LYS A 361 -23.43 -24.59 -8.97
CA LYS A 361 -22.59 -23.58 -9.61
C LYS A 361 -22.67 -22.27 -8.83
N VAL A 362 -21.58 -21.86 -8.19
CA VAL A 362 -21.50 -20.54 -7.55
C VAL A 362 -20.65 -19.61 -8.40
N ARG A 363 -21.19 -18.44 -8.76
CA ARG A 363 -20.45 -17.39 -9.47
C ARG A 363 -19.92 -16.39 -8.45
N ILE A 364 -18.61 -16.37 -8.25
CA ILE A 364 -17.91 -15.42 -7.39
C ILE A 364 -16.75 -14.79 -8.17
N LEU A 365 -16.31 -13.62 -7.75
CA LEU A 365 -15.09 -13.00 -8.26
C LEU A 365 -13.90 -13.93 -8.02
N HIS A 366 -13.00 -14.07 -9.00
CA HIS A 366 -11.86 -14.95 -8.87
C HIS A 366 -10.85 -14.47 -7.79
N HIS A 367 -9.95 -15.36 -7.37
CA HIS A 367 -9.01 -15.13 -6.27
C HIS A 367 -8.05 -13.94 -6.46
N GLY A 368 -7.81 -13.52 -7.69
CA GLY A 368 -6.96 -12.35 -8.01
C GLY A 368 -7.76 -11.07 -8.31
N ALA A 369 -9.05 -10.96 -7.93
CA ALA A 369 -9.91 -9.85 -8.30
C ALA A 369 -10.36 -8.93 -7.14
N PRO A 370 -9.58 -8.65 -6.09
CA PRO A 370 -10.02 -7.76 -5.02
C PRO A 370 -10.31 -6.35 -5.53
N PHE A 371 -9.55 -5.88 -6.51
CA PHE A 371 -9.72 -4.55 -7.08
C PHE A 371 -10.82 -4.43 -8.13
N ALA A 372 -11.62 -5.49 -8.35
CA ALA A 372 -12.90 -5.37 -9.03
C ALA A 372 -13.92 -4.56 -8.21
N ILE A 373 -13.79 -4.60 -6.88
CA ILE A 373 -14.72 -4.00 -5.92
C ILE A 373 -14.06 -3.12 -4.86
N THR A 374 -12.73 -3.12 -4.76
CA THR A 374 -11.96 -2.20 -3.92
C THR A 374 -11.38 -1.09 -4.80
N ARG A 375 -11.73 0.14 -4.53
CA ARG A 375 -11.20 1.30 -5.25
C ARG A 375 -9.80 1.62 -4.76
N TRP A 376 -8.88 1.92 -5.68
CA TRP A 376 -7.52 2.30 -5.34
C TRP A 376 -7.26 3.76 -5.70
N THR A 377 -6.89 4.58 -4.71
CA THR A 377 -6.44 5.97 -4.87
C THR A 377 -5.01 6.09 -4.41
N ASN A 378 -4.13 6.62 -5.24
CA ASN A 378 -2.72 6.82 -4.92
C ASN A 378 -2.38 8.31 -4.92
N LEU A 379 -1.93 8.82 -3.79
CA LEU A 379 -1.51 10.21 -3.62
C LEU A 379 0.01 10.28 -3.61
N TYR A 380 0.60 11.13 -4.43
CA TYR A 380 2.05 11.26 -4.49
C TYR A 380 2.51 12.69 -4.74
N PHE A 381 3.64 13.07 -4.15
CA PHE A 381 4.34 14.28 -4.53
C PHE A 381 5.25 14.01 -5.74
N PRO A 382 5.22 14.86 -6.78
CA PRO A 382 6.09 14.68 -7.95
C PRO A 382 7.59 14.68 -7.63
N ALA A 383 8.01 15.35 -6.55
CA ALA A 383 9.38 15.40 -6.07
C ALA A 383 9.78 14.23 -5.12
N ASP A 384 8.83 13.40 -4.74
CA ASP A 384 9.09 12.21 -3.93
C ASP A 384 9.78 11.14 -4.77
N ILE A 385 10.99 10.74 -4.38
CA ILE A 385 11.78 9.74 -5.11
C ILE A 385 11.24 8.33 -4.85
N ILE A 386 10.67 8.09 -3.67
CA ILE A 386 10.16 6.78 -3.24
C ILE A 386 8.75 6.57 -3.80
N GLY A 387 7.91 7.59 -3.70
CA GLY A 387 6.55 7.56 -4.19
C GLY A 387 6.41 8.11 -5.61
N GLY A 388 5.46 7.56 -6.36
CA GLY A 388 5.18 7.99 -7.72
C GLY A 388 3.81 7.52 -8.19
N PRO A 389 3.46 7.71 -9.47
CA PRO A 389 2.27 7.09 -10.03
C PRO A 389 2.39 5.57 -9.98
N VAL A 390 1.28 4.87 -9.75
CA VAL A 390 1.22 3.42 -9.59
C VAL A 390 0.41 2.78 -10.72
N SER A 391 -0.47 3.56 -11.36
CA SER A 391 -1.35 3.08 -12.43
C SER A 391 -0.62 2.46 -13.61
N HIS A 392 0.57 2.94 -13.94
CA HIS A 392 1.36 2.43 -15.07
C HIS A 392 1.88 1.00 -14.85
N LEU A 393 1.96 0.53 -13.59
CA LEU A 393 2.38 -0.83 -13.26
C LEU A 393 1.18 -1.74 -12.91
N PHE A 394 0.19 -1.20 -12.22
CA PHE A 394 -0.92 -2.01 -11.69
C PHE A 394 -2.26 -1.77 -12.39
N GLY A 395 -2.31 -0.89 -13.39
CA GLY A 395 -3.46 -0.73 -14.26
C GLY A 395 -4.20 0.59 -14.14
N PRO A 396 -4.93 0.96 -15.21
CA PRO A 396 -5.53 2.30 -15.38
C PRO A 396 -6.75 2.57 -14.48
N GLY A 397 -7.24 1.58 -13.72
CA GLY A 397 -8.32 1.78 -12.75
C GLY A 397 -7.88 2.49 -11.47
N ILE A 398 -6.58 2.66 -11.28
CA ILE A 398 -6.01 3.38 -10.14
C ILE A 398 -6.10 4.87 -10.37
N LYS A 399 -6.66 5.60 -9.41
CA LYS A 399 -6.68 7.06 -9.43
C LYS A 399 -5.38 7.61 -8.86
N ASP A 400 -4.42 7.92 -9.72
CA ASP A 400 -3.19 8.62 -9.34
C ASP A 400 -3.47 10.13 -9.18
N VAL A 401 -3.20 10.69 -8.01
CA VAL A 401 -3.41 12.10 -7.70
C VAL A 401 -2.05 12.76 -7.38
N PRO A 402 -1.50 13.54 -8.32
CA PRO A 402 -0.30 14.32 -8.04
C PRO A 402 -0.66 15.47 -7.09
N LEU A 403 0.04 15.54 -5.96
CA LEU A 403 -0.13 16.61 -4.98
C LEU A 403 0.66 17.84 -5.43
N GLY A 404 0.03 19.01 -5.40
CA GLY A 404 0.51 20.25 -6.01
C GLY A 404 1.93 20.65 -5.60
N SER A 405 2.63 21.30 -6.54
CA SER A 405 4.07 21.58 -6.51
C SER A 405 4.51 22.75 -5.61
N CYS A 406 3.60 23.50 -5.01
CA CYS A 406 3.95 24.76 -4.29
C CYS A 406 4.90 24.58 -3.10
N CYS A 407 4.93 23.41 -2.45
CA CYS A 407 5.65 23.24 -1.19
C CYS A 407 6.60 22.04 -1.13
N ALA A 408 6.62 21.17 -2.14
CA ALA A 408 7.32 19.89 -2.06
C ALA A 408 8.37 19.72 -3.17
N ARG A 409 9.36 20.63 -3.20
CA ARG A 409 10.54 20.51 -4.09
C ARG A 409 11.70 19.72 -3.48
N SER A 410 11.51 19.09 -2.33
CA SER A 410 12.56 18.45 -1.56
C SER A 410 12.28 16.95 -1.38
N TRP A 411 13.32 16.13 -1.29
CA TRP A 411 13.26 14.74 -0.83
C TRP A 411 12.53 14.56 0.51
N ARG A 412 12.39 15.63 1.31
CA ARG A 412 11.59 15.67 2.55
C ARG A 412 10.09 15.56 2.31
N SER A 413 9.60 15.67 1.07
CA SER A 413 8.17 15.52 0.74
C SER A 413 7.61 14.16 1.16
N HIS A 414 8.45 13.10 1.14
CA HIS A 414 8.06 11.76 1.52
C HIS A 414 7.53 11.61 2.96
N VAL A 415 8.02 12.41 3.90
CA VAL A 415 7.61 12.37 5.32
C VAL A 415 6.54 13.40 5.68
N GLN A 416 5.99 14.13 4.71
CA GLN A 416 5.10 15.25 4.96
C GLN A 416 3.62 15.00 4.65
N TYR A 417 3.25 13.80 4.17
CA TYR A 417 1.89 13.50 3.74
C TYR A 417 0.83 13.80 4.79
N TRP A 418 1.11 13.53 6.09
CA TRP A 418 0.17 13.81 7.18
C TRP A 418 0.07 15.28 7.57
N LYS A 419 1.04 16.10 7.17
CA LYS A 419 1.17 17.51 7.56
C LYS A 419 0.84 18.46 6.41
N HIS A 420 0.81 17.96 5.18
CA HIS A 420 0.63 18.79 4.01
C HIS A 420 -0.86 19.01 3.72
N LYS A 421 -1.29 20.27 3.69
CA LYS A 421 -2.70 20.65 3.53
C LYS A 421 -3.38 20.00 2.32
N CYS A 422 -2.71 19.97 1.15
CA CYS A 422 -3.28 19.36 -0.05
C CYS A 422 -3.48 17.84 0.11
N ALA A 423 -2.51 17.14 0.72
CA ALA A 423 -2.65 15.71 0.97
C ALA A 423 -3.80 15.41 1.94
N CYS A 424 -3.89 16.18 3.02
CA CYS A 424 -4.98 16.05 3.99
C CYS A 424 -6.36 16.34 3.38
N GLN A 425 -6.45 17.32 2.46
CA GLN A 425 -7.69 17.61 1.74
C GLN A 425 -8.12 16.45 0.83
N GLU A 426 -7.19 15.87 0.07
CA GLU A 426 -7.49 14.71 -0.79
C GLU A 426 -7.84 13.47 0.04
N LEU A 427 -7.15 13.25 1.16
CA LEU A 427 -7.51 12.22 2.13
C LEU A 427 -8.93 12.43 2.67
N ARG A 428 -9.27 13.64 3.09
CA ARG A 428 -10.61 13.98 3.56
C ARG A 428 -11.69 13.65 2.53
N LYS A 429 -11.45 13.99 1.25
CA LYS A 429 -12.36 13.63 0.15
C LYS A 429 -12.49 12.11 -0.03
N ALA A 430 -11.42 11.35 0.17
CA ALA A 430 -11.47 9.89 0.05
C ALA A 430 -12.22 9.24 1.21
N LEU A 431 -12.07 9.78 2.43
CA LEU A 431 -12.63 9.21 3.66
C LEU A 431 -14.11 9.60 3.88
N PHE A 432 -14.46 10.85 3.63
CA PHE A 432 -15.77 11.43 3.94
C PHE A 432 -16.51 11.82 2.65
N ARG A 433 -16.60 10.89 1.71
CA ARG A 433 -17.47 11.10 0.55
C ARG A 433 -18.92 11.14 1.01
N PRO A 434 -19.74 12.06 0.46
CA PRO A 434 -21.17 11.92 0.59
C PRO A 434 -21.55 10.51 0.09
N SER A 435 -22.36 9.79 0.83
CA SER A 435 -22.99 8.58 0.31
C SER A 435 -23.76 9.01 -0.94
N GLU A 436 -23.22 8.73 -2.11
CA GLU A 436 -24.02 8.75 -3.34
C GLU A 436 -25.03 7.60 -3.17
N ALA A 437 -26.21 7.95 -2.65
CA ALA A 437 -27.35 7.06 -2.50
C ALA A 437 -27.88 6.63 -3.88
#